data_78ca6455193f558c5c6bd0eed567de44
#
_entry.id   78ca6455193f558c5c6bd0eed567de44
#
_cell.length_a   1.000
_cell.length_b   1.000
_cell.length_c   1.000
_cell.angle_alpha   90.00
_cell.angle_beta   90.00
_cell.angle_gamma   90.00
#
_symmetry.space_group_name_H-M   'P 1'
#
loop_
_entity.id
_entity.type
_entity.pdbx_description
1 polymer ?
#
loop_
_entity_poly.entity_id
_entity_poly.type
_entity_poly.pdbx_seq_one_letter_code
_entity_poly.pdbx_strand_id
1 'polypeptide(L)'
;MKKAAKNDLRFIILFGLLLVFVGGCSSTKDTNKEAIESVIKTAFTLPDEELMVEVNDPGNATYIGEISSSESSTLKGKHNGIEKLLQERYGDKFTEYGYEKFVSGSASVYPMLAERSGYLTTVENVIVEQDKDDPNRYHFEAEIIYTTHDGEEKKTTMIGKAECKQEEGKIDSLDINDDGGLAKEMSGESEH
;
A
#
# COMPACT_ATOMS: atom_id res chain seq x y z
N MET A 1 25.80 -15.42 -64.47
CA MET A 1 24.98 -15.80 -63.31
C MET A 1 25.60 -15.33 -61.98
N LYS A 2 25.90 -14.00 -61.78
CA LYS A 2 26.50 -13.48 -60.52
C LYS A 2 25.78 -12.22 -59.94
N LYS A 3 24.62 -11.83 -60.50
CA LYS A 3 23.89 -10.64 -60.04
C LYS A 3 22.72 -10.94 -59.05
N ALA A 4 22.21 -12.17 -59.03
CA ALA A 4 21.10 -12.53 -58.18
C ALA A 4 21.50 -12.64 -56.67
N ALA A 5 22.67 -13.19 -56.40
CA ALA A 5 23.12 -13.43 -54.98
C ALA A 5 23.38 -12.13 -54.17
N LYS A 6 23.57 -10.96 -54.86
CA LYS A 6 23.86 -9.72 -54.16
C LYS A 6 22.61 -8.98 -53.69
N ASN A 7 21.46 -9.25 -54.31
CA ASN A 7 20.18 -8.67 -53.92
C ASN A 7 19.56 -9.44 -52.72
N ASP A 8 19.75 -10.76 -52.70
CA ASP A 8 19.24 -11.62 -51.60
C ASP A 8 19.93 -11.31 -50.27
N LEU A 9 21.25 -11.01 -50.33
CA LEU A 9 21.99 -10.65 -49.12
C LEU A 9 21.58 -9.28 -48.58
N ARG A 10 21.19 -8.32 -49.44
CA ARG A 10 20.69 -7.02 -49.03
C ARG A 10 19.28 -7.10 -48.39
N PHE A 11 18.43 -8.01 -48.90
CA PHE A 11 17.10 -8.27 -48.38
C PHE A 11 17.19 -8.93 -47.01
N ILE A 12 18.10 -9.89 -46.78
CA ILE A 12 18.32 -10.55 -45.51
C ILE A 12 18.84 -9.55 -44.46
N ILE A 13 19.75 -8.64 -44.85
CA ILE A 13 20.26 -7.60 -43.92
C ILE A 13 19.17 -6.59 -43.57
N LEU A 14 18.31 -6.20 -44.53
CA LEU A 14 17.20 -5.28 -44.26
C LEU A 14 16.11 -5.89 -43.40
N PHE A 15 15.84 -7.20 -43.59
CA PHE A 15 14.86 -7.92 -42.76
C PHE A 15 15.39 -8.23 -41.34
N GLY A 16 16.70 -8.49 -41.23
CA GLY A 16 17.38 -8.65 -39.92
C GLY A 16 17.41 -7.37 -39.10
N LEU A 17 17.51 -6.19 -39.73
CA LEU A 17 17.51 -4.89 -39.08
C LEU A 17 16.10 -4.47 -38.60
N LEU A 18 15.03 -4.95 -39.25
CA LEU A 18 13.65 -4.66 -38.88
C LEU A 18 13.20 -5.45 -37.63
N LEU A 19 13.84 -6.58 -37.30
CA LEU A 19 13.50 -7.41 -36.14
C LEU A 19 14.10 -6.89 -34.82
N VAL A 20 15.01 -5.91 -34.86
CA VAL A 20 15.64 -5.34 -33.65
C VAL A 20 14.76 -4.27 -33.00
N PHE A 21 13.71 -3.78 -33.68
CA PHE A 21 12.81 -2.74 -33.16
C PHE A 21 11.55 -3.26 -32.44
N VAL A 22 11.35 -4.56 -32.32
CA VAL A 22 10.15 -5.13 -31.65
C VAL A 22 10.43 -5.55 -30.20
N GLY A 23 11.59 -5.22 -29.65
CA GLY A 23 12.00 -5.57 -28.29
C GLY A 23 12.11 -4.34 -27.38
N GLY A 24 11.00 -3.62 -27.10
CA GLY A 24 11.14 -2.43 -26.29
C GLY A 24 9.87 -1.84 -25.71
N CYS A 25 8.83 -2.62 -25.45
CA CYS A 25 7.87 -2.27 -24.40
C CYS A 25 8.18 -3.11 -23.15
N SER A 26 9.34 -2.87 -22.57
CA SER A 26 9.49 -3.00 -21.15
C SER A 26 8.62 -1.86 -20.58
N SER A 27 7.41 -2.18 -20.14
CA SER A 27 6.72 -1.31 -19.20
C SER A 27 7.68 -1.20 -18.02
N THR A 28 8.37 -0.08 -17.91
CA THR A 28 9.08 0.26 -16.67
C THR A 28 8.03 0.14 -15.58
N LYS A 29 8.23 -0.85 -14.71
CA LYS A 29 7.36 -1.08 -13.58
C LYS A 29 7.31 0.24 -12.81
N ASP A 30 6.12 0.76 -12.60
CA ASP A 30 5.94 1.98 -11.81
C ASP A 30 6.08 1.59 -10.34
N THR A 31 7.29 1.77 -9.81
CA THR A 31 7.65 1.39 -8.44
C THR A 31 6.83 2.13 -7.39
N ASN A 32 6.35 3.33 -7.70
CA ASN A 32 5.45 4.07 -6.83
C ASN A 32 4.09 3.39 -6.74
N LYS A 33 3.53 2.97 -7.88
CA LYS A 33 2.26 2.21 -7.89
C LYS A 33 2.36 0.91 -7.11
N GLU A 34 3.47 0.17 -7.30
CA GLU A 34 3.70 -1.07 -6.58
C GLU A 34 3.84 -0.86 -5.06
N ALA A 35 4.53 0.20 -4.63
CA ALA A 35 4.64 0.54 -3.24
C ALA A 35 3.26 0.86 -2.62
N ILE A 36 2.46 1.70 -3.30
CA ILE A 36 1.12 2.08 -2.85
C ILE A 36 0.20 0.85 -2.77
N GLU A 37 0.16 0.03 -3.83
CA GLU A 37 -0.66 -1.19 -3.87
C GLU A 37 -0.27 -2.17 -2.75
N SER A 38 1.03 -2.38 -2.52
CA SER A 38 1.54 -3.24 -1.47
C SER A 38 1.13 -2.75 -0.08
N VAL A 39 1.25 -1.46 0.19
CA VAL A 39 0.87 -0.87 1.47
C VAL A 39 -0.62 -1.04 1.73
N ILE A 40 -1.47 -0.75 0.74
CA ILE A 40 -2.92 -0.86 0.88
C ILE A 40 -3.33 -2.31 1.14
N LYS A 41 -2.80 -3.26 0.38
CA LYS A 41 -3.09 -4.69 0.59
C LYS A 41 -2.70 -5.16 1.98
N THR A 42 -1.52 -4.75 2.45
CA THR A 42 -1.03 -5.15 3.77
C THR A 42 -1.84 -4.51 4.90
N ALA A 43 -2.11 -3.21 4.81
CA ALA A 43 -2.73 -2.46 5.89
C ALA A 43 -4.24 -2.75 6.09
N PHE A 44 -4.92 -3.19 5.02
CA PHE A 44 -6.38 -3.39 5.04
C PHE A 44 -6.80 -4.86 4.86
N THR A 45 -5.87 -5.81 4.97
CA THR A 45 -6.20 -7.25 5.15
C THR A 45 -6.13 -7.54 6.65
N LEU A 46 -7.30 -7.70 7.28
CA LEU A 46 -7.46 -7.77 8.73
C LEU A 46 -8.26 -9.01 9.17
N PRO A 47 -8.06 -9.55 10.37
CA PRO A 47 -7.14 -9.05 11.40
C PRO A 47 -5.68 -9.25 11.01
N ASP A 48 -4.85 -8.38 11.53
CA ASP A 48 -3.41 -8.52 11.49
C ASP A 48 -2.95 -9.31 12.71
N GLU A 49 -2.91 -10.63 12.61
CA GLU A 49 -2.61 -11.52 13.73
C GLU A 49 -1.24 -11.23 14.38
N GLU A 50 -0.21 -10.95 13.57
CA GLU A 50 1.12 -10.64 14.10
C GLU A 50 1.15 -9.32 14.86
N LEU A 51 0.48 -8.30 14.33
CA LEU A 51 0.36 -7.01 15.00
C LEU A 51 -0.43 -7.17 16.32
N MET A 52 -1.50 -7.95 16.31
CA MET A 52 -2.31 -8.17 17.51
C MET A 52 -1.56 -8.96 18.59
N VAL A 53 -0.70 -9.89 18.22
CA VAL A 53 0.21 -10.56 19.19
C VAL A 53 1.11 -9.54 19.88
N GLU A 54 1.73 -8.63 19.12
CA GLU A 54 2.59 -7.59 19.67
C GLU A 54 1.80 -6.54 20.48
N VAL A 55 0.61 -6.15 20.04
CA VAL A 55 -0.28 -5.21 20.76
C VAL A 55 -0.71 -5.78 22.11
N ASN A 56 -0.97 -7.08 22.18
CA ASN A 56 -1.41 -7.75 23.39
C ASN A 56 -0.24 -8.16 24.32
N ASP A 57 1.01 -8.00 23.91
CA ASP A 57 2.16 -8.24 24.77
C ASP A 57 2.25 -7.17 25.87
N PRO A 58 2.21 -7.54 27.16
CA PRO A 58 2.35 -6.58 28.25
C PRO A 58 3.63 -5.74 28.21
N GLY A 59 4.70 -6.25 27.55
CA GLY A 59 5.95 -5.53 27.33
C GLY A 59 5.82 -4.32 26.40
N ASN A 60 4.77 -4.28 25.58
CA ASN A 60 4.50 -3.22 24.60
C ASN A 60 3.43 -2.19 25.07
N ALA A 61 2.88 -2.34 26.27
CA ALA A 61 1.78 -1.52 26.79
C ALA A 61 2.09 0.01 26.80
N THR A 62 3.35 0.37 27.06
CA THR A 62 3.79 1.79 27.07
C THR A 62 3.73 2.41 25.68
N TYR A 63 4.08 1.66 24.64
CA TYR A 63 4.06 2.14 23.26
C TYR A 63 2.63 2.45 22.77
N ILE A 64 1.68 1.61 23.13
CA ILE A 64 0.26 1.82 22.76
C ILE A 64 -0.29 3.09 23.42
N GLY A 65 0.11 3.36 24.66
CA GLY A 65 -0.24 4.60 25.36
C GLY A 65 0.33 5.86 24.69
N GLU A 66 1.50 5.78 24.07
CA GLU A 66 2.16 6.89 23.39
C GLU A 66 1.59 7.17 21.99
N ILE A 67 1.18 6.15 21.24
CA ILE A 67 0.45 6.34 19.98
C ILE A 67 -0.87 7.11 20.22
N SER A 68 -1.51 6.88 21.35
CA SER A 68 -2.78 7.51 21.72
C SER A 68 -2.62 8.93 22.25
N SER A 69 -1.42 9.31 22.70
CA SER A 69 -1.11 10.65 23.22
C SER A 69 -0.16 11.36 22.24
N SER A 70 -0.63 12.42 21.60
CA SER A 70 0.14 13.23 20.62
C SER A 70 1.36 13.97 21.21
N GLU A 71 1.96 13.49 22.29
CA GLU A 71 3.20 14.00 22.86
C GLU A 71 4.36 13.11 22.43
N SER A 72 5.04 13.56 21.37
CA SER A 72 6.33 13.03 20.91
C SER A 72 7.37 13.15 22.02
N SER A 73 7.54 12.14 22.84
CA SER A 73 8.66 12.02 23.75
C SER A 73 9.65 11.00 23.20
N THR A 74 10.85 11.49 23.01
CA THR A 74 12.07 10.80 22.57
C THR A 74 12.41 9.62 23.50
N LEU A 75 11.79 8.47 23.34
CA LEU A 75 12.23 7.24 23.98
C LEU A 75 13.23 6.50 23.08
N LYS A 76 14.48 6.95 23.13
CA LYS A 76 15.62 6.15 22.69
C LYS A 76 15.83 5.01 23.66
N GLY A 77 15.43 3.79 23.29
CA GLY A 77 15.99 2.62 23.93
C GLY A 77 15.04 1.52 24.41
N LYS A 78 14.21 1.01 23.55
CA LYS A 78 13.84 -0.41 23.39
C LYS A 78 12.96 -0.49 22.16
N HIS A 79 13.49 -1.05 21.09
CA HIS A 79 12.66 -1.43 19.93
C HIS A 79 11.67 -2.45 20.47
N ASN A 80 10.42 -2.04 20.69
CA ASN A 80 9.37 -2.96 21.05
C ASN A 80 8.96 -3.75 19.79
N GLY A 81 8.31 -4.89 19.98
CA GLY A 81 7.93 -5.75 18.87
C GLY A 81 7.07 -5.05 17.83
N ILE A 82 6.17 -4.15 18.26
CA ILE A 82 5.29 -3.37 17.37
C ILE A 82 6.10 -2.48 16.44
N GLU A 83 7.03 -1.67 16.95
CA GLU A 83 7.84 -0.77 16.14
C GLU A 83 8.68 -1.55 15.11
N LYS A 84 9.29 -2.65 15.55
CA LYS A 84 10.06 -3.52 14.67
C LYS A 84 9.19 -4.12 13.56
N LEU A 85 8.03 -4.65 13.89
CA LEU A 85 7.09 -5.24 12.94
C LEU A 85 6.61 -4.21 11.91
N LEU A 86 6.20 -3.03 12.34
CA LEU A 86 5.76 -1.96 11.45
C LEU A 86 6.91 -1.45 10.56
N GLN A 87 8.12 -1.34 11.10
CA GLN A 87 9.30 -0.97 10.34
C GLN A 87 9.67 -2.02 9.29
N GLU A 88 9.57 -3.31 9.59
CA GLU A 88 9.81 -4.39 8.64
C GLU A 88 8.77 -4.42 7.51
N ARG A 89 7.52 -4.07 7.79
CA ARG A 89 6.42 -4.07 6.81
C ARG A 89 6.39 -2.84 5.91
N TYR A 90 6.63 -1.68 6.49
CA TYR A 90 6.36 -0.41 5.82
C TYR A 90 7.58 0.48 5.63
N GLY A 91 8.67 0.27 6.40
CA GLY A 91 9.81 1.18 6.40
C GLY A 91 10.52 1.32 5.05
N ASP A 92 10.49 0.29 4.22
CA ASP A 92 11.04 0.32 2.86
C ASP A 92 10.09 0.94 1.81
N LYS A 93 8.83 1.21 2.16
CA LYS A 93 7.80 1.77 1.27
C LYS A 93 7.58 3.27 1.45
N PHE A 94 8.03 3.82 2.56
CA PHE A 94 7.80 5.22 2.91
C PHE A 94 9.10 6.01 3.05
N THR A 95 9.02 7.33 2.89
CA THR A 95 10.01 8.24 3.47
C THR A 95 9.86 8.25 5.00
N GLU A 96 10.86 8.72 5.73
CA GLU A 96 10.81 8.79 7.20
C GLU A 96 9.55 9.51 7.70
N TYR A 97 9.27 10.69 7.15
CA TYR A 97 8.08 11.47 7.50
C TYR A 97 6.77 10.75 7.13
N GLY A 98 6.71 10.17 5.93
CA GLY A 98 5.53 9.42 5.47
C GLY A 98 5.25 8.20 6.35
N TYR A 99 6.30 7.51 6.76
CA TYR A 99 6.21 6.37 7.66
C TYR A 99 5.61 6.76 9.02
N GLU A 100 6.16 7.77 9.68
CA GLU A 100 5.67 8.25 10.98
C GLU A 100 4.17 8.63 10.92
N LYS A 101 3.79 9.38 9.88
CA LYS A 101 2.39 9.77 9.67
C LYS A 101 1.46 8.57 9.45
N PHE A 102 1.89 7.61 8.62
CA PHE A 102 1.09 6.43 8.29
C PHE A 102 0.91 5.50 9.49
N VAL A 103 1.99 5.24 10.22
CA VAL A 103 1.99 4.35 11.39
C VAL A 103 1.16 4.91 12.54
N SER A 104 1.24 6.23 12.79
CA SER A 104 0.41 6.88 13.81
C SER A 104 -1.07 7.02 13.43
N GLY A 105 -1.41 6.73 12.18
CA GLY A 105 -2.77 6.80 11.63
C GLY A 105 -3.31 5.45 11.18
N SER A 106 -3.46 5.29 9.88
CA SER A 106 -4.17 4.16 9.25
C SER A 106 -3.62 2.79 9.62
N ALA A 107 -2.28 2.63 9.74
CA ALA A 107 -1.67 1.35 10.09
C ALA A 107 -2.01 0.85 11.50
N SER A 108 -2.49 1.74 12.37
CA SER A 108 -2.88 1.40 13.75
C SER A 108 -4.39 1.38 13.95
N VAL A 109 -5.10 2.32 13.34
CA VAL A 109 -6.54 2.53 13.58
C VAL A 109 -7.37 1.36 13.07
N TYR A 110 -7.21 0.95 11.80
CA TYR A 110 -8.04 -0.11 11.21
C TYR A 110 -7.83 -1.48 11.84
N PRO A 111 -6.58 -1.95 12.11
CA PRO A 111 -6.36 -3.20 12.83
C PRO A 111 -7.01 -3.21 14.21
N MET A 112 -6.93 -2.12 14.99
CA MET A 112 -7.56 -2.02 16.29
C MET A 112 -9.09 -2.03 16.23
N LEU A 113 -9.67 -1.39 15.21
CA LEU A 113 -11.12 -1.42 14.97
C LEU A 113 -11.59 -2.84 14.61
N ALA A 114 -10.89 -3.53 13.71
CA ALA A 114 -11.22 -4.87 13.28
C ALA A 114 -11.15 -5.88 14.42
N GLU A 115 -10.06 -5.83 15.21
CA GLU A 115 -9.90 -6.69 16.40
C GLU A 115 -11.03 -6.48 17.43
N ARG A 116 -11.35 -5.21 17.70
CA ARG A 116 -12.39 -4.86 18.69
C ARG A 116 -13.78 -5.29 18.25
N SER A 117 -14.08 -5.20 16.96
CA SER A 117 -15.40 -5.49 16.38
C SER A 117 -15.55 -6.93 15.92
N GLY A 118 -14.45 -7.69 15.79
CA GLY A 118 -14.45 -9.03 15.23
C GLY A 118 -14.67 -9.07 13.73
N TYR A 119 -14.41 -7.98 13.02
CA TYR A 119 -14.50 -7.89 11.56
C TYR A 119 -13.28 -8.52 10.89
N LEU A 120 -13.52 -9.19 9.78
CA LEU A 120 -12.48 -9.68 8.89
C LEU A 120 -12.52 -8.85 7.61
N THR A 121 -11.37 -8.43 7.09
CA THR A 121 -11.30 -7.72 5.81
C THR A 121 -10.29 -8.36 4.89
N THR A 122 -10.57 -8.31 3.59
CA THR A 122 -9.67 -8.74 2.52
C THR A 122 -9.70 -7.72 1.39
N VAL A 123 -8.54 -7.29 0.93
CA VAL A 123 -8.41 -6.42 -0.23
C VAL A 123 -8.41 -7.28 -1.49
N GLU A 124 -9.46 -7.23 -2.30
CA GLU A 124 -9.56 -8.00 -3.54
C GLU A 124 -8.77 -7.38 -4.68
N ASN A 125 -8.93 -6.07 -4.86
CA ASN A 125 -8.34 -5.35 -5.96
C ASN A 125 -7.86 -3.96 -5.52
N VAL A 126 -6.75 -3.49 -6.10
CA VAL A 126 -6.27 -2.12 -5.93
C VAL A 126 -5.94 -1.57 -7.30
N ILE A 127 -6.54 -0.47 -7.64
CA ILE A 127 -6.24 0.30 -8.85
C ILE A 127 -5.49 1.55 -8.41
N VAL A 128 -4.29 1.78 -8.97
CA VAL A 128 -3.48 2.97 -8.70
C VAL A 128 -3.23 3.69 -10.00
N GLU A 129 -3.65 4.94 -10.09
CA GLU A 129 -3.49 5.79 -11.25
C GLU A 129 -2.66 7.03 -10.91
N GLN A 130 -1.68 7.35 -11.75
CA GLN A 130 -0.92 8.58 -11.62
C GLN A 130 -1.79 9.77 -12.03
N ASP A 131 -1.73 10.87 -11.28
CA ASP A 131 -2.42 12.11 -11.61
C ASP A 131 -1.88 12.68 -12.93
N LYS A 132 -2.76 13.23 -13.76
CA LYS A 132 -2.40 13.74 -15.10
C LYS A 132 -1.64 15.07 -15.04
N ASP A 133 -1.88 15.85 -14.00
CA ASP A 133 -1.35 17.20 -13.82
C ASP A 133 -0.16 17.23 -12.85
N ASP A 134 -0.03 16.21 -11.99
CA ASP A 134 1.06 16.09 -11.01
C ASP A 134 1.67 14.67 -11.03
N PRO A 135 2.84 14.48 -11.63
CA PRO A 135 3.47 13.17 -11.74
C PRO A 135 3.90 12.54 -10.40
N ASN A 136 3.89 13.32 -9.33
CA ASN A 136 4.21 12.82 -7.99
C ASN A 136 2.97 12.40 -7.20
N ARG A 137 1.78 12.66 -7.73
CA ARG A 137 0.51 12.30 -7.08
C ARG A 137 -0.11 11.08 -7.74
N TYR A 138 -0.66 10.22 -6.90
CA TYR A 138 -1.37 9.02 -7.28
C TYR A 138 -2.74 8.99 -6.61
N HIS A 139 -3.75 8.53 -7.33
CA HIS A 139 -5.06 8.20 -6.81
C HIS A 139 -5.17 6.69 -6.72
N PHE A 140 -5.80 6.19 -5.68
CA PHE A 140 -6.08 4.77 -5.56
C PHE A 140 -7.54 4.49 -5.26
N GLU A 141 -7.99 3.35 -5.72
CA GLU A 141 -9.27 2.73 -5.41
C GLU A 141 -9.01 1.28 -5.01
N ALA A 142 -9.50 0.89 -3.83
CA ALA A 142 -9.36 -0.46 -3.31
C ALA A 142 -10.73 -1.07 -3.05
N GLU A 143 -10.97 -2.24 -3.61
CA GLU A 143 -12.14 -3.05 -3.31
C GLU A 143 -11.86 -3.90 -2.07
N ILE A 144 -12.67 -3.73 -1.03
CA ILE A 144 -12.54 -4.45 0.24
C ILE A 144 -13.78 -5.28 0.49
N ILE A 145 -13.59 -6.58 0.65
CA ILE A 145 -14.60 -7.46 1.21
C ILE A 145 -14.41 -7.48 2.71
N TYR A 146 -15.49 -7.36 3.46
CA TYR A 146 -15.46 -7.50 4.90
C TYR A 146 -16.58 -8.39 5.41
N THR A 147 -16.27 -9.17 6.43
CA THR A 147 -17.23 -10.04 7.13
C THR A 147 -17.46 -9.46 8.50
N THR A 148 -18.72 -9.21 8.82
CA THR A 148 -19.17 -8.71 10.12
C THR A 148 -19.06 -9.80 11.20
N HIS A 149 -19.13 -9.43 12.45
CA HIS A 149 -19.03 -10.39 13.59
C HIS A 149 -20.12 -11.46 13.58
N ASP A 150 -21.27 -11.19 12.95
CA ASP A 150 -22.39 -12.14 12.77
C ASP A 150 -22.28 -12.97 11.47
N GLY A 151 -21.19 -12.81 10.73
CA GLY A 151 -20.84 -13.61 9.56
C GLY A 151 -21.47 -13.11 8.24
N GLU A 152 -22.03 -11.91 8.20
CA GLU A 152 -22.50 -11.30 6.96
C GLU A 152 -21.31 -10.79 6.15
N GLU A 153 -21.22 -11.18 4.89
CA GLU A 153 -20.22 -10.68 3.96
C GLU A 153 -20.74 -9.44 3.23
N LYS A 154 -19.96 -8.38 3.24
CA LYS A 154 -20.24 -7.12 2.57
C LYS A 154 -19.04 -6.67 1.74
N LYS A 155 -19.28 -5.73 0.84
CA LYS A 155 -18.23 -5.13 -0.01
C LYS A 155 -18.32 -3.62 0.07
N THR A 156 -17.14 -2.97 0.14
CA THR A 156 -17.02 -1.53 0.07
C THR A 156 -15.85 -1.13 -0.82
N THR A 157 -15.80 0.14 -1.18
CA THR A 157 -14.71 0.74 -1.95
C THR A 157 -14.06 1.82 -1.11
N MET A 158 -12.75 1.71 -0.95
CA MET A 158 -11.92 2.73 -0.32
C MET A 158 -11.22 3.53 -1.41
N ILE A 159 -11.25 4.86 -1.31
CA ILE A 159 -10.56 5.75 -2.22
C ILE A 159 -9.62 6.69 -1.48
N GLY A 160 -8.51 7.04 -2.12
CA GLY A 160 -7.56 7.94 -1.53
C GLY A 160 -6.50 8.42 -2.51
N LYS A 161 -5.46 9.01 -1.95
CA LYS A 161 -4.33 9.54 -2.69
C LYS A 161 -3.02 9.26 -1.98
N ALA A 162 -1.94 9.19 -2.76
CA ALA A 162 -0.58 9.12 -2.27
C ALA A 162 0.30 10.14 -2.99
N GLU A 163 1.33 10.62 -2.33
CA GLU A 163 2.37 11.46 -2.90
C GLU A 163 3.73 10.77 -2.79
N CYS A 164 4.52 10.80 -3.89
CA CYS A 164 5.85 10.20 -4.00
C CYS A 164 6.78 11.23 -4.65
N LYS A 165 7.29 12.18 -3.87
CA LYS A 165 8.03 13.35 -4.38
C LYS A 165 9.54 13.26 -4.21
N GLN A 166 9.99 12.56 -3.17
CA GLN A 166 11.38 12.63 -2.73
C GLN A 166 12.24 11.53 -3.33
N GLU A 167 11.72 10.32 -3.36
CA GLU A 167 12.46 9.14 -3.80
C GLU A 167 11.50 8.17 -4.49
N GLU A 168 11.94 7.62 -5.63
CA GLU A 168 11.16 6.63 -6.38
C GLU A 168 10.89 5.38 -5.54
N GLY A 169 9.65 4.92 -5.52
CA GLY A 169 9.21 3.79 -4.70
C GLY A 169 8.98 4.13 -3.22
N LYS A 170 9.08 5.42 -2.84
CA LYS A 170 8.83 5.90 -1.48
C LYS A 170 7.62 6.82 -1.42
N ILE A 171 6.73 6.52 -0.50
CA ILE A 171 5.50 7.27 -0.25
C ILE A 171 5.79 8.36 0.78
N ASP A 172 5.56 9.62 0.42
CA ASP A 172 5.67 10.77 1.32
C ASP A 172 4.40 10.98 2.14
N SER A 173 3.24 10.70 1.54
CA SER A 173 1.95 10.67 2.23
C SER A 173 1.00 9.67 1.57
N LEU A 174 0.16 9.05 2.39
CA LEU A 174 -0.96 8.23 1.96
C LEU A 174 -2.17 8.65 2.78
N ASP A 175 -3.17 9.21 2.10
CA ASP A 175 -4.37 9.73 2.72
C ASP A 175 -5.60 8.99 2.20
N ILE A 176 -6.43 8.47 3.10
CA ILE A 176 -7.73 7.89 2.79
C ILE A 176 -8.73 9.04 2.76
N ASN A 177 -9.37 9.25 1.62
CA ASN A 177 -10.36 10.29 1.45
C ASN A 177 -11.77 9.82 1.81
N ASP A 178 -12.06 8.55 1.50
CA ASP A 178 -13.31 7.88 1.80
C ASP A 178 -13.02 6.39 1.94
N ASP A 179 -13.47 5.76 3.01
CA ASP A 179 -13.34 4.32 3.24
C ASP A 179 -14.63 3.56 2.97
N GLY A 180 -15.61 4.23 2.33
CA GLY A 180 -16.93 3.67 2.06
C GLY A 180 -17.71 3.31 3.32
N GLY A 181 -17.40 3.96 4.44
CA GLY A 181 -18.04 3.74 5.74
C GLY A 181 -17.47 2.57 6.54
N LEU A 182 -16.35 1.98 6.12
CA LEU A 182 -15.76 0.80 6.78
C LEU A 182 -15.41 1.05 8.26
N ALA A 183 -14.74 2.16 8.57
CA ALA A 183 -14.41 2.51 9.95
C ALA A 183 -15.65 2.73 10.82
N LYS A 184 -16.69 3.36 10.26
CA LYS A 184 -17.97 3.57 10.93
C LYS A 184 -18.68 2.26 11.25
N GLU A 185 -18.74 1.34 10.29
CA GLU A 185 -19.29 -0.01 10.49
C GLU A 185 -18.53 -0.75 11.60
N MET A 186 -17.19 -0.76 11.56
CA MET A 186 -16.36 -1.42 12.57
C MET A 186 -16.48 -0.77 13.95
N SER A 187 -16.71 0.54 14.04
CA SER A 187 -16.88 1.23 15.32
C SER A 187 -18.23 0.98 15.99
N GLY A 188 -19.20 0.44 15.26
CA GLY A 188 -20.56 0.22 15.74
C GLY A 188 -21.38 1.51 15.88
N GLU A 189 -20.92 2.60 15.26
CA GLU A 189 -21.67 3.86 15.19
C GLU A 189 -22.78 3.76 14.15
N SER A 190 -23.93 3.19 14.57
CA SER A 190 -25.15 3.20 13.76
C SER A 190 -25.66 4.64 13.59
N GLU A 191 -26.23 4.94 12.43
CA GLU A 191 -26.95 6.21 12.22
C GLU A 191 -28.15 6.28 13.17
N HIS A 192 -28.14 7.25 14.06
CA HIS A 192 -29.31 7.66 14.84
C HIS A 192 -29.99 8.83 14.17
#